data_e8f5c7f46e86be49151d1f7daead3793
#
_entry.id   e8f5c7f46e86be49151d1f7daead3793
#
_cell.length_a   1.000
_cell.length_b   1.000
_cell.length_c   1.000
_cell.angle_alpha   90.00
_cell.angle_beta   90.00
_cell.angle_gamma   90.00
#
_symmetry.space_group_name_H-M   'P 1'
#
loop_
_entity.id
_entity.type
_entity.pdbx_description
1 polymer ?
#
loop_
_entity_poly.entity_id
_entity_poly.type
_entity_poly.pdbx_seq_one_letter_code
_entity_poly.pdbx_strand_id
1 'polypeptide(L)'
;LKNALSFDEKNKTREAFGTLCKALSDQNRVFTHRDYHSRNIMIHNDKLRVIDFQDARMGPCQYDLVSLLKDSYIVIEESVRKELLEYYIECMQRYGREIKRDPFYKIFDWMSVQRNLKAIGTFAYQSKILGNDRYLQYVEPTLEYIKKTLENRRDLEFLAPALNSAIPILNTI
;
A
#
# COMPACT_ATOMS: atom_id res chain seq x y z
N LEU A 1 20.11 6.54 5.71
CA LEU A 1 19.68 5.56 6.70
C LEU A 1 20.59 5.67 7.91
N LYS A 2 20.05 6.14 9.03
CA LYS A 2 20.72 6.10 10.33
C LYS A 2 20.95 4.64 10.72
N ASN A 3 21.94 4.44 11.57
CA ASN A 3 22.44 3.21 12.19
C ASN A 3 21.48 2.01 12.16
N ALA A 4 22.03 0.82 12.00
CA ALA A 4 21.24 -0.42 12.09
C ALA A 4 20.40 -0.43 13.38
N LEU A 5 19.12 -0.74 13.25
CA LEU A 5 18.21 -0.90 14.38
C LEU A 5 18.83 -1.85 15.43
N SER A 6 18.68 -1.53 16.69
CA SER A 6 19.05 -2.39 17.81
C SER A 6 18.25 -3.70 17.77
N PHE A 7 18.66 -4.68 18.54
CA PHE A 7 17.96 -5.97 18.62
C PHE A 7 16.51 -5.80 19.11
N ASP A 8 16.31 -4.95 20.11
CA ASP A 8 14.97 -4.67 20.67
C ASP A 8 14.06 -3.95 19.66
N GLU A 9 14.58 -2.93 18.96
CA GLU A 9 13.82 -2.23 17.89
C GLU A 9 13.44 -3.18 16.74
N LYS A 10 14.33 -4.09 16.35
CA LYS A 10 14.03 -5.11 15.34
C LYS A 10 12.89 -6.04 15.78
N ASN A 11 12.89 -6.45 17.06
CA ASN A 11 11.85 -7.34 17.59
C ASN A 11 10.49 -6.61 17.65
N LYS A 12 10.45 -5.39 18.18
CA LYS A 12 9.25 -4.55 18.19
C LYS A 12 8.71 -4.30 16.78
N THR A 13 9.59 -4.02 15.84
CA THR A 13 9.24 -3.85 14.43
C THR A 13 8.62 -5.12 13.84
N ARG A 14 9.25 -6.28 14.09
CA ARG A 14 8.74 -7.57 13.61
C ARG A 14 7.37 -7.90 14.19
N GLU A 15 7.14 -7.64 15.46
CA GLU A 15 5.85 -7.86 16.12
C GLU A 15 4.75 -6.96 15.55
N ALA A 16 5.03 -5.65 15.43
CA ALA A 16 4.09 -4.70 14.87
C ALA A 16 3.70 -5.05 13.42
N PHE A 17 4.68 -5.35 12.57
CA PHE A 17 4.42 -5.80 11.20
C PHE A 17 3.77 -7.18 11.14
N GLY A 18 4.07 -8.07 12.07
CA GLY A 18 3.41 -9.36 12.20
C GLY A 18 1.91 -9.21 12.43
N THR A 19 1.52 -8.30 13.33
CA THR A 19 0.12 -7.95 13.61
C THR A 19 -0.59 -7.41 12.36
N LEU A 20 0.03 -6.45 11.68
CA LEU A 20 -0.50 -5.90 10.43
C LEU A 20 -0.69 -6.99 9.36
N CYS A 21 0.35 -7.78 9.10
CA CYS A 21 0.32 -8.83 8.09
C CYS A 21 -0.73 -9.90 8.40
N LYS A 22 -0.88 -10.29 9.67
CA LYS A 22 -1.90 -11.25 10.08
C LYS A 22 -3.30 -10.73 9.78
N ALA A 23 -3.63 -9.51 10.21
CA ALA A 23 -4.93 -8.91 9.94
C ALA A 23 -5.26 -8.82 8.44
N LEU A 24 -4.26 -8.55 7.60
CA LEU A 24 -4.41 -8.50 6.15
C LEU A 24 -4.53 -9.90 5.53
N SER A 25 -3.83 -10.90 6.06
CA SER A 25 -3.89 -12.28 5.55
C SER A 25 -5.22 -12.99 5.86
N ASP A 26 -5.91 -12.56 6.92
CA ASP A 26 -7.19 -13.11 7.36
C ASP A 26 -8.38 -12.64 6.50
N GLN A 27 -8.13 -11.74 5.53
CA GLN A 27 -9.17 -11.24 4.63
C GLN A 27 -9.55 -12.26 3.55
N ASN A 28 -10.79 -12.15 3.06
CA ASN A 28 -11.26 -12.94 1.92
C ASN A 28 -10.34 -12.74 0.72
N ARG A 29 -9.94 -13.83 0.08
CA ARG A 29 -8.99 -13.82 -1.02
C ARG A 29 -9.70 -13.85 -2.37
N VAL A 30 -9.25 -12.98 -3.26
CA VAL A 30 -9.62 -12.93 -4.67
C VAL A 30 -8.36 -13.02 -5.52
N PHE A 31 -8.51 -13.23 -6.82
CA PHE A 31 -7.38 -13.08 -7.73
C PHE A 31 -6.88 -11.64 -7.69
N THR A 32 -5.63 -11.43 -7.35
CA THR A 32 -4.95 -10.12 -7.30
C THR A 32 -3.77 -10.12 -8.26
N HIS A 33 -3.62 -9.04 -9.00
CA HIS A 33 -2.52 -8.80 -9.94
C HIS A 33 -1.19 -8.59 -9.21
N ARG A 34 -1.22 -7.93 -8.05
CA ARG A 34 -0.12 -7.54 -7.14
C ARG A 34 0.72 -6.35 -7.58
N ASP A 35 0.80 -6.07 -8.85
CA ASP A 35 1.48 -4.90 -9.41
C ASP A 35 0.51 -4.11 -10.33
N TYR A 36 -0.73 -3.90 -9.84
CA TYR A 36 -1.81 -3.20 -10.54
C TYR A 36 -1.68 -1.69 -10.34
N HIS A 37 -0.70 -1.10 -11.01
CA HIS A 37 -0.41 0.33 -10.98
C HIS A 37 -0.36 0.92 -12.40
N SER A 38 -0.32 2.25 -12.51
CA SER A 38 -0.42 2.97 -13.79
C SER A 38 0.54 2.49 -14.88
N ARG A 39 1.76 2.10 -14.51
CA ARG A 39 2.77 1.63 -15.49
C ARG A 39 2.47 0.25 -16.09
N ASN A 40 1.58 -0.51 -15.47
CA ASN A 40 1.16 -1.82 -15.97
C ASN A 40 -0.24 -1.77 -16.61
N ILE A 41 -0.75 -0.56 -16.86
CA ILE A 41 -2.00 -0.32 -17.57
C ILE A 41 -1.68 0.45 -18.85
N MET A 42 -1.93 -0.17 -19.99
CA MET A 42 -1.65 0.39 -21.31
C MET A 42 -2.95 0.67 -22.08
N ILE A 43 -2.91 1.66 -22.96
CA ILE A 43 -3.97 1.89 -23.94
C ILE A 43 -3.50 1.32 -25.28
N HIS A 44 -4.29 0.39 -25.83
CA HIS A 44 -4.05 -0.19 -27.13
C HIS A 44 -5.36 -0.36 -27.89
N ASN A 45 -5.46 0.25 -29.06
CA ASN A 45 -6.69 0.30 -29.86
C ASN A 45 -7.91 0.77 -29.04
N ASP A 46 -7.79 1.90 -28.34
CA ASP A 46 -8.80 2.52 -27.47
C ASP A 46 -9.32 1.63 -26.35
N LYS A 47 -8.56 0.60 -25.99
CA LYS A 47 -8.89 -0.32 -24.89
C LYS A 47 -7.78 -0.36 -23.86
N LEU A 48 -8.17 -0.41 -22.58
CA LEU A 48 -7.24 -0.65 -21.50
C LEU A 48 -6.75 -2.10 -21.54
N ARG A 49 -5.44 -2.28 -21.41
CA ARG A 49 -4.76 -3.58 -21.33
C ARG A 49 -3.91 -3.60 -20.08
N VAL A 50 -4.09 -4.64 -19.30
CA VAL A 50 -3.28 -4.89 -18.10
C VAL A 50 -2.20 -5.88 -18.48
N ILE A 51 -0.95 -5.56 -18.14
CA ILE A 51 0.24 -6.37 -18.41
C ILE A 51 0.95 -6.73 -17.11
N ASP A 52 1.94 -7.61 -17.17
CA ASP A 52 2.83 -7.96 -16.05
C ASP A 52 2.10 -8.73 -14.92
N PHE A 53 1.24 -9.69 -15.31
CA PHE A 53 0.37 -10.45 -14.39
C PHE A 53 0.97 -11.81 -13.94
N GLN A 54 2.20 -12.13 -14.31
CA GLN A 54 2.83 -13.45 -14.01
C GLN A 54 3.01 -13.68 -12.50
N ASP A 55 3.06 -12.62 -11.68
CA ASP A 55 3.14 -12.70 -10.21
C ASP A 55 1.77 -12.66 -9.52
N ALA A 56 0.67 -12.73 -10.30
CA ALA A 56 -0.68 -12.71 -9.76
C ALA A 56 -0.92 -13.90 -8.83
N ARG A 57 -1.64 -13.66 -7.73
CA ARG A 57 -1.95 -14.67 -6.69
C ARG A 57 -3.30 -14.37 -6.03
N MET A 58 -3.75 -15.32 -5.22
CA MET A 58 -4.90 -15.09 -4.35
C MET A 58 -4.51 -14.17 -3.19
N GLY A 59 -5.20 -13.05 -3.05
CA GLY A 59 -4.96 -12.03 -2.03
C GLY A 59 -6.18 -11.18 -1.73
N PRO A 60 -6.11 -10.27 -0.73
CA PRO A 60 -7.19 -9.33 -0.45
C PRO A 60 -7.45 -8.39 -1.63
N CYS A 61 -8.72 -8.13 -1.94
CA CYS A 61 -9.09 -7.25 -3.06
C CYS A 61 -8.54 -5.82 -2.90
N GLN A 62 -8.35 -5.37 -1.67
CA GLN A 62 -7.78 -4.05 -1.38
C GLN A 62 -6.33 -3.89 -1.85
N TYR A 63 -5.60 -4.98 -2.07
CA TYR A 63 -4.21 -4.91 -2.51
C TYR A 63 -4.06 -4.18 -3.84
N ASP A 64 -4.83 -4.59 -4.86
CA ASP A 64 -4.78 -3.99 -6.18
C ASP A 64 -5.41 -2.59 -6.20
N LEU A 65 -6.46 -2.37 -5.41
CA LEU A 65 -7.06 -1.05 -5.24
C LEU A 65 -6.06 -0.04 -4.65
N VAL A 66 -5.30 -0.43 -3.64
CA VAL A 66 -4.23 0.43 -3.09
C VAL A 66 -3.14 0.65 -4.13
N SER A 67 -2.74 -0.39 -4.85
CA SER A 67 -1.69 -0.27 -5.87
C SER A 67 -2.04 0.75 -6.95
N LEU A 68 -3.32 0.86 -7.31
CA LEU A 68 -3.82 1.81 -8.29
C LEU A 68 -4.11 3.18 -7.68
N LEU A 69 -4.87 3.23 -6.59
CA LEU A 69 -5.40 4.49 -6.04
C LEU A 69 -4.40 5.26 -5.18
N LYS A 70 -3.40 4.58 -4.62
CA LYS A 70 -2.25 5.17 -3.92
C LYS A 70 -0.95 4.79 -4.64
N ASP A 71 -0.97 4.90 -5.96
CA ASP A 71 0.17 4.63 -6.83
C ASP A 71 1.33 5.56 -6.49
N SER A 72 2.54 5.01 -6.43
CA SER A 72 3.77 5.79 -6.20
C SER A 72 4.20 6.59 -7.42
N TYR A 73 3.76 6.23 -8.62
CA TYR A 73 4.18 6.84 -9.88
C TYR A 73 3.33 8.02 -10.33
N ILE A 74 2.05 8.04 -9.91
CA ILE A 74 1.11 9.12 -10.20
C ILE A 74 0.35 9.49 -8.94
N VAL A 75 0.03 10.77 -8.80
CA VAL A 75 -0.80 11.26 -7.70
C VAL A 75 -2.24 11.42 -8.19
N ILE A 76 -3.15 10.66 -7.58
CA ILE A 76 -4.59 10.82 -7.77
C ILE A 76 -5.14 11.66 -6.62
N GLU A 77 -5.93 12.68 -6.94
CA GLU A 77 -6.55 13.52 -5.92
C GLU A 77 -7.45 12.72 -4.96
N GLU A 78 -7.51 13.16 -3.72
CA GLU A 78 -8.23 12.43 -2.67
C GLU A 78 -9.73 12.30 -2.95
N SER A 79 -10.36 13.33 -3.50
CA SER A 79 -11.76 13.32 -3.94
C SER A 79 -11.99 12.21 -4.97
N VAL A 80 -11.16 12.14 -6.00
CA VAL A 80 -11.23 11.12 -7.06
C VAL A 80 -10.97 9.72 -6.49
N ARG A 81 -10.02 9.57 -5.58
CA ARG A 81 -9.78 8.27 -4.91
C ARG A 81 -11.02 7.79 -4.15
N LYS A 82 -11.70 8.69 -3.42
CA LYS A 82 -12.93 8.36 -2.68
C LYS A 82 -14.05 7.94 -3.64
N GLU A 83 -14.26 8.69 -4.71
CA GLU A 83 -15.25 8.34 -5.75
C GLU A 83 -14.97 6.97 -6.38
N LEU A 84 -13.72 6.67 -6.72
CA LEU A 84 -13.35 5.39 -7.29
C LEU A 84 -13.52 4.21 -6.31
N LEU A 85 -13.27 4.43 -5.03
CA LEU A 85 -13.53 3.42 -4.00
C LEU A 85 -15.02 3.14 -3.82
N GLU A 86 -15.86 4.19 -3.78
CA GLU A 86 -17.32 4.03 -3.74
C GLU A 86 -17.82 3.33 -5.01
N TYR A 87 -17.35 3.74 -6.19
CA TYR A 87 -17.68 3.07 -7.44
C TYR A 87 -17.33 1.57 -7.41
N TYR A 88 -16.16 1.21 -6.87
CA TYR A 88 -15.80 -0.19 -6.70
C TYR A 88 -16.79 -0.94 -5.80
N ILE A 89 -17.15 -0.36 -4.65
CA ILE A 89 -18.10 -0.96 -3.70
C ILE A 89 -19.46 -1.16 -4.37
N GLU A 90 -19.97 -0.15 -5.09
CA GLU A 90 -21.22 -0.24 -5.84
C GLU A 90 -21.18 -1.33 -6.92
N CYS A 91 -20.08 -1.42 -7.67
CA CYS A 91 -19.91 -2.48 -8.65
C CYS A 91 -19.97 -3.86 -7.99
N MET A 92 -19.28 -4.05 -6.88
CA MET A 92 -19.31 -5.32 -6.15
C MET A 92 -20.71 -5.67 -5.65
N GLN A 93 -21.48 -4.70 -5.18
CA GLN A 93 -22.88 -4.90 -4.78
C GLN A 93 -23.77 -5.32 -5.96
N ARG A 94 -23.58 -4.71 -7.14
CA ARG A 94 -24.28 -5.13 -8.37
C ARG A 94 -23.98 -6.58 -8.77
N TYR A 95 -22.80 -7.09 -8.42
CA TYR A 95 -22.43 -8.50 -8.61
C TYR A 95 -22.85 -9.40 -7.43
N GLY A 96 -23.75 -8.92 -6.55
CA GLY A 96 -24.29 -9.70 -5.44
C GLY A 96 -23.31 -9.91 -4.28
N ARG A 97 -22.25 -9.11 -4.20
CA ARG A 97 -21.27 -9.18 -3.10
C ARG A 97 -21.55 -8.07 -2.11
N GLU A 98 -21.97 -8.44 -0.90
CA GLU A 98 -22.10 -7.48 0.19
C GLU A 98 -20.74 -7.01 0.68
N ILE A 99 -20.51 -5.69 0.64
CA ILE A 99 -19.35 -5.03 1.21
C ILE A 99 -19.81 -4.08 2.33
N LYS A 100 -19.36 -4.34 3.55
CA LYS A 100 -19.54 -3.42 4.68
C LYS A 100 -18.47 -2.33 4.56
N ARG A 101 -18.88 -1.07 4.41
CA ARG A 101 -18.00 0.07 4.13
C ARG A 101 -16.89 0.24 5.16
N ASP A 102 -17.24 0.37 6.44
CA ASP A 102 -16.26 0.65 7.50
C ASP A 102 -15.15 -0.42 7.59
N PRO A 103 -15.45 -1.72 7.65
CA PRO A 103 -14.42 -2.75 7.60
C PRO A 103 -13.60 -2.72 6.29
N PHE A 104 -14.23 -2.45 5.15
CA PHE A 104 -13.55 -2.35 3.87
C PHE A 104 -12.54 -1.22 3.84
N TYR A 105 -12.93 0.00 4.27
CA TYR A 105 -12.03 1.15 4.36
C TYR A 105 -10.91 0.92 5.37
N LYS A 106 -11.22 0.29 6.52
CA LYS A 106 -10.21 -0.09 7.48
C LYS A 106 -9.10 -0.93 6.83
N ILE A 107 -9.48 -2.00 6.15
CA ILE A 107 -8.51 -2.90 5.49
C ILE A 107 -7.81 -2.21 4.33
N PHE A 108 -8.48 -1.33 3.58
CA PHE A 108 -7.85 -0.53 2.54
C PHE A 108 -6.72 0.36 3.11
N ASP A 109 -6.96 1.03 4.24
CA ASP A 109 -5.95 1.87 4.89
C ASP A 109 -4.80 1.04 5.46
N TRP A 110 -5.10 -0.08 6.11
CA TRP A 110 -4.07 -1.00 6.61
C TRP A 110 -3.22 -1.56 5.47
N MET A 111 -3.85 -1.96 4.37
CA MET A 111 -3.17 -2.42 3.16
C MET A 111 -2.33 -1.31 2.54
N SER A 112 -2.80 -0.05 2.60
CA SER A 112 -2.05 1.10 2.13
C SER A 112 -0.70 1.24 2.83
N VAL A 113 -0.65 1.11 4.16
CA VAL A 113 0.62 1.17 4.90
C VAL A 113 1.54 0.02 4.46
N GLN A 114 1.04 -1.21 4.45
CA GLN A 114 1.85 -2.39 4.08
C GLN A 114 2.39 -2.29 2.65
N ARG A 115 1.53 -1.98 1.66
CA ARG A 115 1.89 -1.92 0.25
C ARG A 115 2.87 -0.79 -0.05
N ASN A 116 2.66 0.39 0.54
CA ASN A 116 3.52 1.55 0.32
C ASN A 116 4.89 1.37 0.98
N LEU A 117 4.96 0.74 2.17
CA LEU A 117 6.26 0.37 2.77
C LEU A 117 7.03 -0.64 1.91
N LYS A 118 6.33 -1.63 1.32
CA LYS A 118 6.94 -2.55 0.34
C LYS A 118 7.53 -1.78 -0.84
N ALA A 119 6.79 -0.82 -1.39
CA ALA A 119 7.26 0.00 -2.53
C ALA A 119 8.51 0.80 -2.16
N ILE A 120 8.52 1.48 -1.01
CA ILE A 120 9.69 2.22 -0.52
C ILE A 120 10.90 1.30 -0.34
N GLY A 121 10.68 0.11 0.23
CA GLY A 121 11.73 -0.91 0.35
C GLY A 121 12.32 -1.31 -1.00
N THR A 122 11.46 -1.50 -2.01
CA THR A 122 11.89 -1.77 -3.39
C THR A 122 12.69 -0.60 -3.98
N PHE A 123 12.24 0.64 -3.79
CA PHE A 123 12.96 1.83 -4.28
C PHE A 123 14.32 1.98 -3.60
N ALA A 124 14.38 1.74 -2.29
CA ALA A 124 15.64 1.75 -1.55
C ALA A 124 16.61 0.66 -2.03
N TYR A 125 16.10 -0.55 -2.32
CA TYR A 125 16.90 -1.64 -2.88
C TYR A 125 17.44 -1.29 -4.27
N GLN A 126 16.62 -0.73 -5.15
CA GLN A 126 17.03 -0.28 -6.48
C GLN A 126 18.19 0.71 -6.41
N SER A 127 18.10 1.70 -5.51
CA SER A 127 19.16 2.68 -5.34
C SER A 127 20.41 2.07 -4.68
N LYS A 128 20.27 1.43 -3.52
CA LYS A 128 21.41 1.02 -2.67
C LYS A 128 22.16 -0.19 -3.19
N ILE A 129 21.47 -1.12 -3.83
CA ILE A 129 22.05 -2.39 -4.27
C ILE A 129 22.30 -2.39 -5.78
N LEU A 130 21.37 -1.82 -6.56
CA LEU A 130 21.46 -1.84 -8.03
C LEU A 130 21.98 -0.52 -8.63
N GLY A 131 22.26 0.49 -7.81
CA GLY A 131 22.77 1.78 -8.26
C GLY A 131 21.79 2.59 -9.12
N ASN A 132 20.48 2.29 -9.04
CA ASN A 132 19.45 2.92 -9.83
C ASN A 132 18.64 3.91 -9.01
N ASP A 133 19.09 5.18 -9.00
CA ASP A 133 18.50 6.24 -8.18
C ASP A 133 17.20 6.83 -8.76
N ARG A 134 16.79 6.44 -9.97
CA ARG A 134 15.58 6.97 -10.62
C ARG A 134 14.30 6.74 -9.81
N TYR A 135 14.30 5.76 -8.91
CA TYR A 135 13.15 5.46 -8.06
C TYR A 135 13.08 6.31 -6.80
N LEU A 136 14.15 7.00 -6.39
CA LEU A 136 14.17 7.81 -5.18
C LEU A 136 13.15 8.94 -5.19
N GLN A 137 12.84 9.51 -6.35
CA GLN A 137 11.82 10.55 -6.51
C GLN A 137 10.41 10.11 -6.08
N TYR A 138 10.14 8.81 -6.00
CA TYR A 138 8.84 8.25 -5.61
C TYR A 138 8.75 7.93 -4.12
N VAL A 139 9.85 8.03 -3.38
CA VAL A 139 9.89 7.73 -1.94
C VAL A 139 9.05 8.72 -1.16
N GLU A 140 9.28 10.02 -1.33
CA GLU A 140 8.59 11.06 -0.58
C GLU A 140 7.06 11.08 -0.81
N PRO A 141 6.55 11.06 -2.06
CA PRO A 141 5.11 10.96 -2.29
C PRO A 141 4.48 9.69 -1.70
N THR A 142 5.24 8.59 -1.69
CA THR A 142 4.76 7.32 -1.11
C THR A 142 4.73 7.37 0.43
N LEU A 143 5.71 8.02 1.05
CA LEU A 143 5.72 8.28 2.50
C LEU A 143 4.54 9.16 2.93
N GLU A 144 4.16 10.13 2.12
CA GLU A 144 3.02 11.00 2.40
C GLU A 144 1.69 10.21 2.49
N TYR A 145 1.50 9.18 1.67
CA TYR A 145 0.35 8.28 1.81
C TYR A 145 0.35 7.54 3.15
N ILE A 146 1.51 7.09 3.61
CA ILE A 146 1.64 6.40 4.90
C ILE A 146 1.32 7.38 6.03
N LYS A 147 1.94 8.57 6.02
CA LYS A 147 1.75 9.61 7.01
C LYS A 147 0.26 9.97 7.17
N LYS A 148 -0.40 10.35 6.09
CA LYS A 148 -1.84 10.67 6.09
C LYS A 148 -2.70 9.51 6.58
N THR A 149 -2.32 8.28 6.25
CA THR A 149 -3.06 7.11 6.74
C THR A 149 -2.92 6.96 8.25
N LEU A 150 -1.72 7.10 8.80
CA LEU A 150 -1.48 7.00 10.25
C LEU A 150 -2.15 8.13 11.04
N GLU A 151 -2.14 9.35 10.53
CA GLU A 151 -2.83 10.51 11.13
C GLU A 151 -4.34 10.28 11.26
N ASN A 152 -4.95 9.60 10.29
CA ASN A 152 -6.40 9.36 10.24
C ASN A 152 -6.85 8.04 10.88
N ARG A 153 -5.90 7.15 11.27
CA ARG A 153 -6.20 5.78 11.73
C ARG A 153 -5.52 5.46 13.05
N ARG A 154 -6.17 5.84 14.15
CA ARG A 154 -5.67 5.53 15.51
C ARG A 154 -5.45 4.04 15.76
N ASP A 155 -6.22 3.18 15.10
CA ASP A 155 -6.07 1.73 15.20
C ASP A 155 -4.77 1.19 14.54
N LEU A 156 -3.95 2.08 13.95
CA LEU A 156 -2.60 1.80 13.46
C LEU A 156 -1.48 2.40 14.35
N GLU A 157 -1.83 3.03 15.47
CA GLU A 157 -0.83 3.63 16.40
C GLU A 157 0.24 2.64 16.87
N PHE A 158 -0.07 1.35 16.93
CA PHE A 158 0.90 0.31 17.28
C PHE A 158 2.08 0.21 16.29
N LEU A 159 1.96 0.74 15.09
CA LEU A 159 3.05 0.80 14.11
C LEU A 159 3.99 1.99 14.33
N ALA A 160 3.55 3.05 14.99
CA ALA A 160 4.31 4.30 15.12
C ALA A 160 5.71 4.10 15.72
N PRO A 161 5.93 3.35 16.83
CA PRO A 161 7.26 3.14 17.36
C PRO A 161 8.20 2.45 16.38
N ALA A 162 7.69 1.44 15.64
CA ALA A 162 8.48 0.71 14.66
C ALA A 162 8.84 1.57 13.44
N LEU A 163 7.89 2.38 12.97
CA LEU A 163 8.09 3.26 11.82
C LEU A 163 9.01 4.42 12.15
N ASN A 164 8.85 5.04 13.32
CA ASN A 164 9.69 6.14 13.76
C ASN A 164 11.17 5.71 13.92
N SER A 165 11.41 4.50 14.41
CA SER A 165 12.75 3.94 14.49
C SER A 165 13.35 3.65 13.11
N ALA A 166 12.55 3.08 12.19
CA ALA A 166 13.01 2.64 10.88
C ALA A 166 13.07 3.78 9.84
N ILE A 167 12.17 4.75 9.94
CA ILE A 167 11.99 5.84 8.98
C ILE A 167 11.91 7.17 9.75
N PRO A 168 13.05 7.77 10.12
CA PRO A 168 13.08 8.97 10.97
C PRO A 168 12.31 10.17 10.44
N ILE A 169 12.06 10.26 9.14
CA ILE A 169 11.26 11.33 8.53
C ILE A 169 9.77 11.25 8.94
N LEU A 170 9.32 10.15 9.53
CA LEU A 170 7.97 9.98 10.06
C LEU A 170 7.85 10.42 11.54
N ASN A 171 8.92 10.86 12.18
CA ASN A 171 8.93 11.28 13.60
C ASN A 171 8.07 12.52 13.91
N THR A 172 7.35 13.04 12.95
CA THR A 172 6.41 14.17 13.12
C THR A 172 4.94 13.73 13.21
N ILE A 173 4.69 12.42 13.36
CA ILE A 173 3.34 11.86 13.52
C ILE A 173 3.03 11.63 14.99
#